data_bf4d750f12febcded99d1011e57ea6d0
#
_entry.id   bf4d750f12febcded99d1011e57ea6d0
#
_cell.length_a   1.000
_cell.length_b   1.000
_cell.length_c   1.000
_cell.angle_alpha   90.00
_cell.angle_beta   90.00
_cell.angle_gamma   90.00
#
_symmetry.space_group_name_H-M   'P 1'
#
loop_
_entity.id
_entity.type
_entity.pdbx_description
1 polymer ?
#
loop_
_entity_poly.entity_id
_entity_poly.type
_entity_poly.pdbx_seq_one_letter_code
_entity_poly.pdbx_strand_id
1 'polypeptide(L)'
;MALNLYLAISIYHRLSIEASRGLSRAVPSWGAPPACLLTQPEPLVITLLGPTASGKTALSLEIAERLNLPVINVDSRQLYREMTVGTAKPTAEQRARVPHHLLDLRDPDQPITLQEFQAEAEPCIQRELQSRGMALLVGGSGLYLKALTSGLKPPAVPPQAQLRKQLSQLGQAICHPLLQQADPTAGTKIAPADAVRTQRALEVLYATGRPMSSQATATPPPWRVLELGLDPANLRQRIQQRTDQLYSDGLVEETRQLSERYGADLPLLQTIGYGEALQLLLSLIHI
;
A
#
# COMPACT_ATOMS: atom_id res chain seq x y z
N MET A 1 -3.77 -17.83 -15.88
CA MET A 1 -2.90 -16.94 -15.08
C MET A 1 -2.22 -17.65 -13.91
N ALA A 2 -2.89 -18.53 -13.19
CA ALA A 2 -2.28 -19.31 -12.11
C ALA A 2 -1.05 -20.17 -12.54
N LEU A 3 -1.04 -20.66 -13.77
CA LEU A 3 0.02 -21.55 -14.29
C LEU A 3 1.37 -20.82 -14.45
N ASN A 4 1.38 -19.55 -14.88
CA ASN A 4 2.62 -18.78 -15.06
C ASN A 4 3.23 -18.32 -13.72
N LEU A 5 2.39 -18.03 -12.74
CA LEU A 5 2.84 -17.70 -11.38
C LEU A 5 3.48 -18.93 -10.72
N TYR A 6 2.89 -20.10 -10.92
CA TYR A 6 3.41 -21.37 -10.43
C TYR A 6 4.79 -21.68 -11.03
N LEU A 7 5.00 -21.37 -12.31
CA LEU A 7 6.30 -21.59 -12.98
C LEU A 7 7.37 -20.64 -12.42
N ALA A 8 7.08 -19.36 -12.26
CA ALA A 8 8.05 -18.38 -11.75
C ALA A 8 8.45 -18.65 -10.30
N ILE A 9 7.48 -18.95 -9.43
CA ILE A 9 7.72 -19.29 -8.03
C ILE A 9 8.41 -20.66 -7.91
N SER A 10 8.02 -21.65 -8.72
CA SER A 10 8.63 -22.99 -8.75
C SER A 10 10.07 -22.96 -9.25
N ILE A 11 10.38 -22.13 -10.24
CA ILE A 11 11.75 -21.96 -10.76
C ILE A 11 12.63 -21.31 -9.69
N TYR A 12 12.16 -20.28 -9.01
CA TYR A 12 12.90 -19.63 -7.94
C TYR A 12 13.15 -20.57 -6.76
N HIS A 13 12.14 -21.33 -6.34
CA HIS A 13 12.25 -22.32 -5.27
C HIS A 13 13.18 -23.49 -5.65
N ARG A 14 13.14 -23.97 -6.91
CA ARG A 14 14.09 -24.98 -7.41
C ARG A 14 15.53 -24.48 -7.41
N LEU A 15 15.76 -23.26 -7.92
CA LEU A 15 17.10 -22.66 -7.95
C LEU A 15 17.67 -22.44 -6.54
N SER A 16 16.84 -22.07 -5.57
CA SER A 16 17.24 -21.93 -4.17
C SER A 16 17.51 -23.26 -3.48
N ILE A 17 16.74 -24.31 -3.78
CA ILE A 17 16.93 -25.67 -3.24
C ILE A 17 18.12 -26.38 -3.89
N GLU A 18 18.36 -26.18 -5.18
CA GLU A 18 19.52 -26.75 -5.88
C GLU A 18 20.81 -26.09 -5.42
N ALA A 19 20.81 -24.79 -5.15
CA ALA A 19 21.93 -24.09 -4.51
C ALA A 19 22.24 -24.59 -3.11
N SER A 20 21.23 -24.99 -2.33
CA SER A 20 21.40 -25.56 -0.99
C SER A 20 21.68 -27.07 -0.96
N ARG A 21 21.36 -27.81 -2.01
CA ARG A 21 21.61 -29.27 -2.15
C ARG A 21 22.93 -29.63 -2.84
N GLY A 22 23.62 -28.67 -3.45
CA GLY A 22 24.89 -28.86 -4.17
C GLY A 22 26.11 -29.22 -3.29
N LEU A 23 25.97 -29.36 -1.98
CA LEU A 23 27.07 -29.58 -1.02
C LEU A 23 27.31 -31.03 -0.62
N SER A 24 26.78 -32.02 -1.34
CA SER A 24 27.02 -33.44 -1.00
C SER A 24 27.33 -34.30 -2.24
N ARG A 25 28.42 -34.01 -2.94
CA ARG A 25 29.10 -35.00 -3.79
C ARG A 25 30.61 -34.85 -3.68
N ALA A 26 31.26 -36.00 -3.50
CA ALA A 26 32.70 -36.21 -3.27
C ALA A 26 33.60 -35.30 -4.12
N VAL A 27 34.54 -34.63 -3.47
CA VAL A 27 35.57 -33.78 -4.07
C VAL A 27 36.62 -34.65 -4.71
N PRO A 28 36.95 -34.52 -6.01
CA PRO A 28 38.15 -35.06 -6.59
C PRO A 28 39.37 -34.25 -6.11
N SER A 29 40.49 -34.89 -5.83
CA SER A 29 41.70 -34.36 -5.22
C SER A 29 42.59 -33.50 -6.14
N TRP A 30 42.01 -32.53 -6.86
CA TRP A 30 42.78 -31.58 -7.64
C TRP A 30 42.44 -30.16 -7.18
N GLY A 31 43.40 -29.52 -6.53
CA GLY A 31 43.43 -28.10 -6.15
C GLY A 31 42.10 -27.46 -5.81
N ALA A 32 41.97 -26.85 -4.62
CA ALA A 32 40.76 -26.14 -4.23
C ALA A 32 40.36 -25.19 -5.38
N PRO A 33 39.12 -25.32 -5.92
CA PRO A 33 38.63 -24.28 -6.85
C PRO A 33 38.61 -22.95 -6.07
N PRO A 34 38.85 -21.81 -6.75
CA PRO A 34 38.68 -20.52 -6.12
C PRO A 34 37.29 -20.53 -5.51
N ALA A 35 37.18 -20.10 -4.25
CA ALA A 35 35.92 -20.05 -3.52
C ALA A 35 34.88 -19.44 -4.49
N CYS A 36 34.06 -20.31 -5.08
CA CYS A 36 32.92 -19.90 -5.84
C CYS A 36 32.09 -19.13 -4.85
N LEU A 37 32.10 -17.81 -4.99
CA LEU A 37 31.23 -16.91 -4.27
C LEU A 37 29.81 -17.48 -4.46
N LEU A 38 29.34 -18.28 -3.53
CA LEU A 38 27.93 -18.60 -3.38
C LEU A 38 27.29 -17.26 -3.09
N THR A 39 26.99 -16.53 -4.15
CA THR A 39 26.21 -15.31 -4.04
C THR A 39 24.90 -15.73 -3.40
N GLN A 40 24.71 -15.34 -2.16
CA GLN A 40 23.41 -15.48 -1.49
C GLN A 40 22.37 -14.97 -2.48
N PRO A 41 21.26 -15.68 -2.72
CA PRO A 41 20.25 -15.19 -3.64
C PRO A 41 19.85 -13.79 -3.22
N GLU A 42 19.90 -12.85 -4.17
CA GLU A 42 19.58 -11.45 -3.87
C GLU A 42 18.21 -11.35 -3.22
N PRO A 43 18.07 -10.56 -2.13
CA PRO A 43 16.82 -10.40 -1.41
C PRO A 43 15.67 -10.02 -2.36
N LEU A 44 14.53 -10.71 -2.28
CA LEU A 44 13.38 -10.51 -3.15
C LEU A 44 12.15 -10.05 -2.40
N VAL A 45 11.62 -8.90 -2.78
CA VAL A 45 10.32 -8.41 -2.35
C VAL A 45 9.26 -8.75 -3.41
N ILE A 46 8.30 -9.56 -3.05
CA ILE A 46 7.14 -9.90 -3.88
C ILE A 46 6.02 -8.92 -3.52
N THR A 47 5.52 -8.19 -4.50
CA THR A 47 4.44 -7.23 -4.31
C THR A 47 3.19 -7.68 -5.04
N LEU A 48 2.11 -7.92 -4.32
CA LEU A 48 0.81 -8.26 -4.88
C LEU A 48 -0.09 -7.01 -4.88
N LEU A 49 -0.37 -6.50 -6.06
CA LEU A 49 -1.11 -5.26 -6.27
C LEU A 49 -2.35 -5.47 -7.16
N GLY A 50 -3.27 -4.52 -7.13
CA GLY A 50 -4.49 -4.55 -7.93
C GLY A 50 -5.61 -3.73 -7.30
N PRO A 51 -6.71 -3.49 -8.02
CA PRO A 51 -7.85 -2.73 -7.49
C PRO A 51 -8.54 -3.45 -6.35
N THR A 52 -9.45 -2.75 -5.67
CA THR A 52 -10.35 -3.39 -4.71
C THR A 52 -11.13 -4.53 -5.38
N ALA A 53 -11.52 -5.54 -4.65
CA ALA A 53 -12.23 -6.74 -5.15
C ALA A 53 -11.46 -7.58 -6.21
N SER A 54 -10.19 -7.33 -6.49
CA SER A 54 -9.42 -8.12 -7.45
C SER A 54 -9.06 -9.54 -6.99
N GLY A 55 -9.20 -9.83 -5.69
CA GLY A 55 -8.88 -11.15 -5.12
C GLY A 55 -7.50 -11.21 -4.45
N LYS A 56 -6.86 -10.07 -4.19
CA LYS A 56 -5.53 -10.01 -3.52
C LYS A 56 -5.47 -10.83 -2.24
N THR A 57 -6.44 -10.68 -1.35
CA THR A 57 -6.45 -11.36 -0.05
C THR A 57 -6.40 -12.88 -0.20
N ALA A 58 -7.24 -13.47 -1.06
CA ALA A 58 -7.25 -14.91 -1.26
C ALA A 58 -5.90 -15.41 -1.83
N LEU A 59 -5.40 -14.75 -2.88
CA LEU A 59 -4.12 -15.13 -3.49
C LEU A 59 -2.93 -14.90 -2.54
N SER A 60 -2.96 -13.83 -1.73
CA SER A 60 -1.88 -13.57 -0.78
C SER A 60 -1.76 -14.63 0.30
N LEU A 61 -2.88 -15.17 0.78
CA LEU A 61 -2.87 -16.28 1.73
C LEU A 61 -2.26 -17.54 1.12
N GLU A 62 -2.62 -17.88 -0.12
CA GLU A 62 -2.03 -19.05 -0.81
C GLU A 62 -0.51 -18.88 -1.04
N ILE A 63 -0.08 -17.71 -1.47
CA ILE A 63 1.37 -17.42 -1.65
C ILE A 63 2.09 -17.48 -0.30
N ALA A 64 1.53 -16.85 0.71
CA ALA A 64 2.10 -16.79 2.06
C ALA A 64 2.26 -18.17 2.69
N GLU A 65 1.24 -19.02 2.60
CA GLU A 65 1.31 -20.40 3.10
C GLU A 65 2.35 -21.24 2.36
N ARG A 66 2.39 -21.15 1.02
CA ARG A 66 3.33 -21.93 0.19
C ARG A 66 4.78 -21.51 0.38
N LEU A 67 5.03 -20.23 0.60
CA LEU A 67 6.38 -19.70 0.79
C LEU A 67 6.77 -19.55 2.26
N ASN A 68 5.86 -19.86 3.17
CA ASN A 68 6.03 -19.66 4.63
C ASN A 68 6.41 -18.20 4.96
N LEU A 69 5.69 -17.23 4.39
CA LEU A 69 5.91 -15.81 4.58
C LEU A 69 4.73 -15.18 5.33
N PRO A 70 4.95 -14.19 6.20
CA PRO A 70 3.88 -13.32 6.64
C PRO A 70 3.47 -12.37 5.51
N VAL A 71 2.25 -11.86 5.59
CA VAL A 71 1.78 -10.77 4.72
C VAL A 71 2.15 -9.44 5.38
N ILE A 72 2.84 -8.57 4.64
CA ILE A 72 3.08 -7.18 5.01
C ILE A 72 2.02 -6.32 4.29
N ASN A 73 1.08 -5.78 5.07
CA ASN A 73 -0.03 -5.01 4.53
C ASN A 73 0.43 -3.65 3.99
N VAL A 74 -0.02 -3.29 2.78
CA VAL A 74 0.25 -2.00 2.14
C VAL A 74 -1.07 -1.36 1.71
N ASP A 75 -2.04 -1.36 2.61
CA ASP A 75 -3.31 -0.67 2.45
C ASP A 75 -3.42 0.45 3.49
N SER A 76 -3.51 1.70 3.02
CA SER A 76 -3.52 2.90 3.88
C SER A 76 -4.74 3.01 4.80
N ARG A 77 -5.79 2.20 4.59
CA ARG A 77 -7.00 2.23 5.42
C ARG A 77 -7.00 1.14 6.47
N GLN A 78 -6.40 0.00 6.18
CA GLN A 78 -6.29 -1.11 7.13
C GLN A 78 -5.28 -0.86 8.27
N LEU A 79 -4.56 0.26 8.23
CA LEU A 79 -3.64 0.69 9.29
C LEU A 79 -4.36 1.16 10.56
N TYR A 80 -5.65 1.50 10.46
CA TYR A 80 -6.40 2.09 11.56
C TYR A 80 -7.22 1.04 12.30
N ARG A 81 -7.17 1.06 13.64
CA ARG A 81 -8.01 0.24 14.50
C ARG A 81 -9.49 0.53 14.22
N GLU A 82 -10.37 -0.39 14.58
CA GLU A 82 -11.83 -0.25 14.49
C GLU A 82 -12.40 -0.07 13.07
N MET A 83 -11.57 0.25 12.07
CA MET A 83 -11.96 0.31 10.66
C MET A 83 -11.79 -1.07 10.02
N THR A 84 -12.71 -2.00 10.30
CA THR A 84 -12.57 -3.43 9.95
C THR A 84 -13.43 -3.81 8.76
N VAL A 85 -14.74 -3.57 8.84
CA VAL A 85 -15.70 -3.93 7.80
C VAL A 85 -15.46 -3.09 6.55
N GLY A 86 -15.51 -1.77 6.65
CA GLY A 86 -15.39 -0.88 5.50
C GLY A 86 -14.05 -0.95 4.77
N THR A 87 -12.99 -1.37 5.44
CA THR A 87 -11.69 -1.62 4.83
C THR A 87 -11.50 -3.07 4.36
N ALA A 88 -12.45 -3.96 4.70
CA ALA A 88 -12.36 -5.41 4.53
C ALA A 88 -11.00 -5.96 4.99
N LYS A 89 -10.64 -5.69 6.23
CA LYS A 89 -9.45 -6.28 6.87
C LYS A 89 -9.50 -7.80 6.83
N PRO A 90 -8.36 -8.46 6.82
CA PRO A 90 -8.30 -9.91 6.98
C PRO A 90 -9.02 -10.36 8.25
N THR A 91 -9.86 -11.39 8.13
CA THR A 91 -10.61 -11.94 9.26
C THR A 91 -9.69 -12.58 10.31
N ALA A 92 -10.22 -12.83 11.50
CA ALA A 92 -9.48 -13.52 12.55
C ALA A 92 -8.96 -14.90 12.08
N GLU A 93 -9.78 -15.65 11.33
CA GLU A 93 -9.39 -16.94 10.73
C GLU A 93 -8.24 -16.78 9.74
N GLN A 94 -8.30 -15.77 8.86
CA GLN A 94 -7.25 -15.49 7.89
C GLN A 94 -5.94 -15.09 8.59
N ARG A 95 -6.02 -14.28 9.65
CA ARG A 95 -4.86 -13.89 10.46
C ARG A 95 -4.30 -15.07 11.27
N ALA A 96 -5.12 -16.03 11.67
CA ALA A 96 -4.67 -17.25 12.33
C ALA A 96 -3.92 -18.19 11.36
N ARG A 97 -4.32 -18.21 10.07
CA ARG A 97 -3.63 -19.00 9.04
C ARG A 97 -2.29 -18.41 8.65
N VAL A 98 -2.24 -17.10 8.47
CA VAL A 98 -1.05 -16.38 8.03
C VAL A 98 -0.84 -15.13 8.88
N PRO A 99 0.33 -14.92 9.48
CA PRO A 99 0.62 -13.69 10.20
C PRO A 99 0.55 -12.47 9.26
N HIS A 100 -0.04 -11.37 9.74
CA HIS A 100 -0.15 -10.11 9.02
C HIS A 100 0.54 -9.01 9.81
N HIS A 101 1.41 -8.24 9.16
CA HIS A 101 2.04 -7.05 9.71
C HIS A 101 1.38 -5.79 9.18
N LEU A 102 1.55 -4.68 9.88
CA LEU A 102 1.06 -3.36 9.52
C LEU A 102 -0.47 -3.29 9.41
N LEU A 103 -1.15 -3.95 10.32
CA LEU A 103 -2.57 -3.75 10.58
C LEU A 103 -2.72 -3.06 11.95
N ASP A 104 -3.77 -2.27 12.13
CA ASP A 104 -4.17 -1.72 13.45
C ASP A 104 -3.06 -0.88 14.14
N LEU A 105 -2.28 -0.12 13.38
CA LEU A 105 -1.13 0.66 13.90
C LEU A 105 -1.56 1.91 14.69
N ARG A 106 -2.65 2.56 14.28
CA ARG A 106 -3.11 3.85 14.81
C ARG A 106 -4.61 3.83 15.07
N ASP A 107 -5.05 4.70 15.96
CA ASP A 107 -6.46 5.01 16.09
C ASP A 107 -6.92 5.94 14.94
N PRO A 108 -8.21 5.94 14.57
CA PRO A 108 -8.70 6.69 13.41
C PRO A 108 -8.46 8.21 13.45
N ASP A 109 -8.30 8.80 14.63
CA ASP A 109 -7.98 10.21 14.83
C ASP A 109 -6.48 10.53 14.78
N GLN A 110 -5.64 9.50 14.62
CA GLN A 110 -4.19 9.62 14.55
C GLN A 110 -3.69 9.36 13.12
N PRO A 111 -3.70 10.36 12.24
CA PRO A 111 -3.32 10.17 10.85
C PRO A 111 -1.86 9.72 10.74
N ILE A 112 -1.60 8.73 9.88
CA ILE A 112 -0.25 8.27 9.56
C ILE A 112 0.22 8.91 8.25
N THR A 113 1.42 9.47 8.26
CA THR A 113 2.07 9.97 7.06
C THR A 113 2.76 8.85 6.29
N LEU A 114 3.08 9.09 5.00
CA LEU A 114 3.83 8.13 4.21
C LEU A 114 5.20 7.81 4.82
N GLN A 115 5.86 8.81 5.40
CA GLN A 115 7.18 8.63 6.03
C GLN A 115 7.10 7.76 7.28
N GLU A 116 6.09 7.98 8.13
CA GLU A 116 5.84 7.12 9.30
C GLU A 116 5.50 5.69 8.87
N PHE A 117 4.68 5.54 7.83
CA PHE A 117 4.40 4.22 7.27
C PHE A 117 5.67 3.51 6.77
N GLN A 118 6.55 4.23 6.05
CA GLN A 118 7.84 3.67 5.60
C GLN A 118 8.69 3.23 6.79
N ALA A 119 8.78 4.05 7.83
CA ALA A 119 9.55 3.74 9.04
C ALA A 119 9.03 2.48 9.77
N GLU A 120 7.73 2.20 9.71
CA GLU A 120 7.13 0.97 10.25
C GLU A 120 7.32 -0.23 9.29
N ALA A 121 7.27 -0.01 7.98
CA ALA A 121 7.29 -1.08 6.98
C ALA A 121 8.71 -1.61 6.70
N GLU A 122 9.70 -0.73 6.60
CA GLU A 122 11.08 -1.11 6.27
C GLU A 122 11.68 -2.13 7.23
N PRO A 123 11.56 -2.01 8.57
CA PRO A 123 12.03 -3.03 9.51
C PRO A 123 11.33 -4.39 9.34
N CYS A 124 10.03 -4.39 9.01
CA CYS A 124 9.30 -5.62 8.74
C CYS A 124 9.84 -6.31 7.49
N ILE A 125 10.05 -5.56 6.40
CA ILE A 125 10.62 -6.08 5.16
C ILE A 125 12.02 -6.63 5.41
N GLN A 126 12.90 -5.87 6.06
CA GLN A 126 14.28 -6.27 6.33
C GLN A 126 14.36 -7.55 7.17
N ARG A 127 13.51 -7.69 8.17
CA ARG A 127 13.43 -8.92 9.00
C ARG A 127 13.12 -10.15 8.16
N GLU A 128 12.13 -10.04 7.25
CA GLU A 128 11.75 -11.15 6.38
C GLU A 128 12.85 -11.46 5.34
N LEU A 129 13.46 -10.45 4.77
CA LEU A 129 14.58 -10.63 3.85
C LEU A 129 15.78 -11.29 4.52
N GLN A 130 16.12 -10.91 5.75
CA GLN A 130 17.22 -11.50 6.51
C GLN A 130 16.93 -12.95 6.92
N SER A 131 15.70 -13.25 7.34
CA SER A 131 15.35 -14.57 7.86
C SER A 131 14.96 -15.58 6.79
N ARG A 132 14.37 -15.12 5.66
CA ARG A 132 13.78 -15.98 4.62
C ARG A 132 14.25 -15.65 3.21
N GLY A 133 15.03 -14.59 3.01
CA GLY A 133 15.47 -14.11 1.71
C GLY A 133 14.33 -13.45 0.88
N MET A 134 13.10 -13.48 1.37
CA MET A 134 11.92 -12.98 0.68
C MET A 134 10.97 -12.26 1.63
N ALA A 135 10.22 -11.27 1.10
CA ALA A 135 9.12 -10.62 1.80
C ALA A 135 7.90 -10.48 0.87
N LEU A 136 6.68 -10.56 1.41
CA LEU A 136 5.43 -10.47 0.65
C LEU A 136 4.65 -9.21 1.06
N LEU A 137 4.57 -8.25 0.14
CA LEU A 137 3.81 -7.02 0.29
C LEU A 137 2.47 -7.16 -0.43
N VAL A 138 1.38 -6.80 0.25
CA VAL A 138 0.03 -6.92 -0.31
C VAL A 138 -0.77 -5.65 -0.08
N GLY A 139 -1.26 -5.02 -1.13
CA GLY A 139 -2.10 -3.83 -0.97
C GLY A 139 -2.55 -3.17 -2.27
N GLY A 140 -3.33 -2.10 -2.11
CA GLY A 140 -3.87 -1.30 -3.21
C GLY A 140 -3.42 0.16 -3.16
N SER A 141 -2.67 0.58 -2.15
CA SER A 141 -2.25 1.97 -1.97
C SER A 141 -0.99 2.29 -2.79
N GLY A 142 -1.20 2.71 -4.05
CA GLY A 142 -0.12 2.90 -5.03
C GLY A 142 1.01 3.83 -4.56
N LEU A 143 0.72 4.88 -3.78
CA LEU A 143 1.74 5.75 -3.22
C LEU A 143 2.62 5.03 -2.20
N TYR A 144 2.00 4.22 -1.34
CA TYR A 144 2.70 3.42 -0.32
C TYR A 144 3.55 2.33 -0.96
N LEU A 145 3.00 1.67 -1.99
CA LEU A 145 3.77 0.69 -2.77
C LEU A 145 4.99 1.33 -3.41
N LYS A 146 4.83 2.46 -4.12
CA LYS A 146 5.96 3.18 -4.73
C LYS A 146 7.01 3.61 -3.72
N ALA A 147 6.62 3.98 -2.51
CA ALA A 147 7.56 4.32 -1.46
C ALA A 147 8.46 3.13 -1.08
N LEU A 148 7.90 1.91 -1.03
CA LEU A 148 8.62 0.69 -0.67
C LEU A 148 9.33 0.02 -1.86
N THR A 149 8.77 0.10 -3.08
CA THR A 149 9.32 -0.60 -4.27
C THR A 149 10.27 0.24 -5.09
N SER A 150 10.07 1.57 -5.09
CA SER A 150 10.89 2.51 -5.86
C SER A 150 11.65 3.50 -4.96
N GLY A 151 11.48 3.41 -3.64
CA GLY A 151 12.12 4.32 -2.69
C GLY A 151 11.66 5.77 -2.83
N LEU A 152 10.41 6.00 -3.25
CA LEU A 152 9.85 7.35 -3.38
C LEU A 152 9.83 8.05 -2.02
N LYS A 153 10.45 9.22 -1.95
CA LYS A 153 10.43 10.11 -0.78
C LYS A 153 9.76 11.43 -1.19
N PRO A 154 8.50 11.64 -0.80
CA PRO A 154 7.85 12.92 -1.05
C PRO A 154 8.46 14.01 -0.16
N PRO A 155 8.30 15.31 -0.53
CA PRO A 155 8.75 16.43 0.29
C PRO A 155 8.19 16.35 1.71
N ALA A 156 9.07 16.51 2.71
CA ALA A 156 8.75 16.45 4.14
C ALA A 156 8.10 17.77 4.62
N VAL A 157 6.97 18.14 4.02
CA VAL A 157 6.19 19.32 4.40
C VAL A 157 4.93 18.84 5.11
N PRO A 158 4.71 19.23 6.40
CA PRO A 158 3.49 18.89 7.10
C PRO A 158 2.27 19.59 6.48
N PRO A 159 1.07 19.01 6.61
CA PRO A 159 -0.17 19.64 6.15
C PRO A 159 -0.38 21.01 6.79
N GLN A 160 -0.70 22.03 5.97
CA GLN A 160 -0.96 23.39 6.41
C GLN A 160 -2.45 23.72 6.26
N ALA A 161 -3.23 23.48 7.31
CA ALA A 161 -4.69 23.57 7.27
C ALA A 161 -5.21 24.94 6.81
N GLN A 162 -4.57 26.04 7.28
CA GLN A 162 -4.95 27.39 6.90
C GLN A 162 -4.72 27.67 5.41
N LEU A 163 -3.56 27.27 4.88
CA LEU A 163 -3.23 27.43 3.47
C LEU A 163 -4.18 26.59 2.60
N ARG A 164 -4.46 25.36 2.99
CA ARG A 164 -5.42 24.50 2.28
C ARG A 164 -6.80 25.11 2.23
N LYS A 165 -7.27 25.72 3.32
CA LYS A 165 -8.54 26.46 3.35
C LYS A 165 -8.55 27.63 2.38
N GLN A 166 -7.48 28.42 2.32
CA GLN A 166 -7.34 29.54 1.38
C GLN A 166 -7.34 29.04 -0.07
N LEU A 167 -6.56 27.99 -0.39
CA LEU A 167 -6.53 27.39 -1.74
C LEU A 167 -7.89 26.81 -2.14
N SER A 168 -8.62 26.20 -1.19
CA SER A 168 -9.99 25.72 -1.46
C SER A 168 -10.96 26.86 -1.77
N GLN A 169 -10.81 28.02 -1.09
CA GLN A 169 -11.64 29.21 -1.36
C GLN A 169 -11.34 29.84 -2.73
N LEU A 170 -10.07 29.84 -3.16
CA LEU A 170 -9.69 30.28 -4.50
C LEU A 170 -10.28 29.40 -5.59
N GLY A 171 -10.45 28.12 -5.30
CA GLY A 171 -11.00 27.12 -6.22
C GLY A 171 -9.99 26.59 -7.23
N GLN A 172 -10.32 25.43 -7.80
CA GLN A 172 -9.43 24.68 -8.70
C GLN A 172 -9.16 25.42 -10.02
N ALA A 173 -10.12 26.19 -10.51
CA ALA A 173 -9.98 26.98 -11.75
C ALA A 173 -8.86 28.03 -11.65
N ILE A 174 -8.52 28.50 -10.45
CA ILE A 174 -7.41 29.43 -10.20
C ILE A 174 -6.16 28.68 -9.79
N CYS A 175 -6.28 27.70 -8.90
CA CYS A 175 -5.14 26.99 -8.33
C CYS A 175 -4.35 26.18 -9.37
N HIS A 176 -5.02 25.52 -10.34
CA HIS A 176 -4.30 24.72 -11.32
C HIS A 176 -3.46 25.56 -12.31
N PRO A 177 -3.95 26.67 -12.88
CA PRO A 177 -3.12 27.62 -13.65
C PRO A 177 -1.94 28.19 -12.85
N LEU A 178 -2.14 28.53 -11.57
CA LEU A 178 -1.04 28.96 -10.69
C LEU A 178 0.03 27.88 -10.56
N LEU A 179 -0.39 26.62 -10.38
CA LEU A 179 0.55 25.50 -10.35
C LEU A 179 1.28 25.33 -11.68
N GLN A 180 0.59 25.46 -12.81
CA GLN A 180 1.22 25.36 -14.14
C GLN A 180 2.31 26.40 -14.37
N GLN A 181 2.13 27.60 -13.83
CA GLN A 181 3.14 28.68 -13.91
C GLN A 181 4.30 28.43 -12.96
N ALA A 182 4.04 27.99 -11.73
CA ALA A 182 5.04 27.89 -10.67
C ALA A 182 5.80 26.54 -10.68
N ASP A 183 5.18 25.48 -11.14
CA ASP A 183 5.77 24.15 -11.31
C ASP A 183 5.19 23.50 -12.59
N PRO A 184 5.68 23.86 -13.78
CA PRO A 184 5.17 23.34 -15.06
C PRO A 184 5.22 21.81 -15.15
N THR A 185 6.22 21.19 -14.52
CA THR A 185 6.38 19.73 -14.50
C THR A 185 5.26 19.05 -13.71
N ALA A 186 4.92 19.57 -12.55
CA ALA A 186 3.78 19.08 -11.77
C ALA A 186 2.44 19.45 -12.45
N GLY A 187 2.30 20.67 -12.96
CA GLY A 187 1.11 21.14 -13.65
C GLY A 187 0.74 20.33 -14.88
N THR A 188 1.71 19.79 -15.60
CA THR A 188 1.48 18.88 -16.73
C THR A 188 1.05 17.47 -16.29
N LYS A 189 1.60 16.97 -15.16
CA LYS A 189 1.32 15.62 -14.65
C LYS A 189 0.03 15.52 -13.85
N ILE A 190 -0.37 16.62 -13.21
CA ILE A 190 -1.59 16.69 -12.38
C ILE A 190 -2.77 17.09 -13.26
N ALA A 191 -3.81 16.26 -13.28
CA ALA A 191 -5.00 16.56 -14.07
C ALA A 191 -5.65 17.88 -13.61
N PRO A 192 -6.20 18.70 -14.53
CA PRO A 192 -6.82 19.97 -14.17
C PRO A 192 -7.95 19.88 -13.13
N ALA A 193 -8.64 18.75 -13.04
CA ALA A 193 -9.70 18.50 -12.05
C ALA A 193 -9.18 17.97 -10.70
N ASP A 194 -7.89 17.62 -10.57
CA ASP A 194 -7.33 17.04 -9.36
C ASP A 194 -6.95 18.13 -8.34
N ALA A 195 -7.94 18.60 -7.60
CA ALA A 195 -7.79 19.65 -6.59
C ALA A 195 -6.84 19.23 -5.44
N VAL A 196 -6.90 17.95 -5.02
CA VAL A 196 -6.11 17.45 -3.89
C VAL A 196 -4.61 17.50 -4.22
N ARG A 197 -4.22 17.01 -5.40
CA ARG A 197 -2.82 17.04 -5.82
C ARG A 197 -2.35 18.45 -6.16
N THR A 198 -3.20 19.28 -6.77
CA THR A 198 -2.91 20.70 -7.03
C THR A 198 -2.64 21.45 -5.74
N GLN A 199 -3.53 21.35 -4.74
CA GLN A 199 -3.34 21.97 -3.42
C GLN A 199 -2.05 21.49 -2.75
N ARG A 200 -1.76 20.19 -2.81
CA ARG A 200 -0.54 19.64 -2.23
C ARG A 200 0.72 20.18 -2.89
N ALA A 201 0.73 20.30 -4.20
CA ALA A 201 1.88 20.85 -4.92
C ALA A 201 2.13 22.33 -4.59
N LEU A 202 1.06 23.12 -4.53
CA LEU A 202 1.14 24.52 -4.10
C LEU A 202 1.54 24.64 -2.61
N GLU A 203 0.99 23.79 -1.74
CA GLU A 203 1.38 23.75 -0.32
C GLU A 203 2.90 23.54 -0.14
N VAL A 204 3.47 22.59 -0.88
CA VAL A 204 4.93 22.33 -0.85
C VAL A 204 5.69 23.53 -1.38
N LEU A 205 5.26 24.12 -2.49
CA LEU A 205 5.88 25.32 -3.06
C LEU A 205 5.88 26.49 -2.08
N TYR A 206 4.73 26.82 -1.48
CA TYR A 206 4.62 27.93 -0.53
C TYR A 206 5.41 27.69 0.75
N ALA A 207 5.46 26.45 1.24
CA ALA A 207 6.18 26.11 2.46
C ALA A 207 7.70 26.11 2.28
N THR A 208 8.21 25.79 1.08
CA THR A 208 9.64 25.57 0.84
C THR A 208 10.28 26.58 -0.10
N GLY A 209 9.49 27.37 -0.80
CA GLY A 209 9.96 28.25 -1.90
C GLY A 209 10.44 27.50 -3.14
N ARG A 210 10.24 26.17 -3.25
CA ARG A 210 10.73 25.33 -4.32
C ARG A 210 9.62 24.46 -4.90
N PRO A 211 9.59 24.24 -6.26
CA PRO A 211 8.63 23.38 -6.91
C PRO A 211 8.61 21.97 -6.31
N MET A 212 7.43 21.40 -6.13
CA MET A 212 7.28 20.03 -5.61
C MET A 212 7.98 19.01 -6.51
N SER A 213 7.93 19.21 -7.82
CA SER A 213 8.56 18.33 -8.82
C SER A 213 10.08 18.25 -8.67
N SER A 214 10.72 19.28 -8.12
CA SER A 214 12.16 19.31 -7.88
C SER A 214 12.60 18.69 -6.55
N GLN A 215 11.66 18.39 -5.67
CA GLN A 215 11.93 17.92 -4.30
C GLN A 215 11.60 16.45 -4.08
N ALA A 216 10.73 15.88 -4.93
CA ALA A 216 10.48 14.44 -4.87
C ALA A 216 11.74 13.67 -5.30
N THR A 217 12.27 12.90 -4.39
CA THR A 217 13.42 12.02 -4.64
C THR A 217 12.99 10.57 -4.63
N ALA A 218 13.74 9.73 -5.34
CA ALA A 218 13.58 8.29 -5.29
C ALA A 218 14.97 7.66 -5.11
N THR A 219 15.13 6.88 -4.06
CA THR A 219 16.32 6.07 -3.84
C THR A 219 15.89 4.62 -3.91
N PRO A 220 16.22 3.89 -4.98
CA PRO A 220 15.81 2.49 -5.09
C PRO A 220 16.21 1.70 -3.85
N PRO A 221 15.34 0.82 -3.35
CA PRO A 221 15.64 0.01 -2.19
C PRO A 221 16.76 -1.01 -2.51
N PRO A 222 17.47 -1.53 -1.50
CA PRO A 222 18.58 -2.48 -1.69
C PRO A 222 18.11 -3.93 -1.92
N TRP A 223 16.91 -4.13 -2.47
CA TRP A 223 16.34 -5.44 -2.78
C TRP A 223 15.69 -5.44 -4.16
N ARG A 224 15.60 -6.62 -4.74
CA ARG A 224 14.85 -6.81 -5.98
C ARG A 224 13.35 -6.80 -5.71
N VAL A 225 12.57 -6.33 -6.67
CA VAL A 225 11.11 -6.28 -6.57
C VAL A 225 10.48 -7.07 -7.70
N LEU A 226 9.57 -7.98 -7.35
CA LEU A 226 8.68 -8.67 -8.28
C LEU A 226 7.26 -8.16 -8.09
N GLU A 227 6.74 -7.41 -9.04
CA GLU A 227 5.37 -6.89 -9.01
C GLU A 227 4.40 -7.83 -9.71
N LEU A 228 3.36 -8.26 -9.00
CA LEU A 228 2.30 -9.14 -9.47
C LEU A 228 0.98 -8.37 -9.45
N GLY A 229 0.49 -7.99 -10.62
CA GLY A 229 -0.78 -7.28 -10.79
C GLY A 229 -1.97 -8.22 -10.96
N LEU A 230 -3.06 -7.97 -10.24
CA LEU A 230 -4.34 -8.64 -10.44
C LEU A 230 -5.31 -7.70 -11.17
N ASP A 231 -5.78 -8.15 -12.33
CA ASP A 231 -6.78 -7.44 -13.14
C ASP A 231 -7.84 -8.43 -13.66
N PRO A 232 -8.86 -8.73 -12.83
CA PRO A 232 -9.92 -9.67 -13.21
C PRO A 232 -10.88 -9.05 -14.23
N ALA A 233 -11.21 -9.78 -15.29
CA ALA A 233 -12.14 -9.32 -16.34
C ALA A 233 -13.53 -8.93 -15.82
N ASN A 234 -14.00 -9.52 -14.72
CA ASN A 234 -15.29 -9.25 -14.09
C ASN A 234 -15.21 -8.30 -12.88
N LEU A 235 -14.24 -7.39 -12.85
CA LEU A 235 -13.97 -6.51 -11.72
C LEU A 235 -15.22 -5.73 -11.26
N ARG A 236 -16.00 -5.18 -12.20
CA ARG A 236 -17.22 -4.40 -11.87
C ARG A 236 -18.24 -5.23 -11.07
N GLN A 237 -18.49 -6.46 -11.51
CA GLN A 237 -19.40 -7.37 -10.81
C GLN A 237 -18.87 -7.71 -9.41
N ARG A 238 -17.57 -7.95 -9.28
CA ARG A 238 -16.93 -8.24 -7.99
C ARG A 238 -16.97 -7.06 -7.04
N ILE A 239 -16.82 -5.83 -7.55
CA ILE A 239 -16.98 -4.61 -6.74
C ILE A 239 -18.42 -4.51 -6.23
N GLN A 240 -19.43 -4.74 -7.08
CA GLN A 240 -20.84 -4.72 -6.66
C GLN A 240 -21.09 -5.73 -5.55
N GLN A 241 -20.72 -6.99 -5.76
CA GLN A 241 -20.88 -8.05 -4.75
C GLN A 241 -20.19 -7.71 -3.43
N ARG A 242 -18.97 -7.16 -3.52
CA ARG A 242 -18.24 -6.71 -2.32
C ARG A 242 -18.95 -5.57 -1.61
N THR A 243 -19.50 -4.61 -2.35
CA THR A 243 -20.25 -3.50 -1.75
C THR A 243 -21.47 -4.02 -1.00
N ASP A 244 -22.26 -4.89 -1.64
CA ASP A 244 -23.44 -5.50 -1.00
C ASP A 244 -23.04 -6.25 0.29
N GLN A 245 -21.91 -6.99 0.23
CA GLN A 245 -21.39 -7.71 1.39
C GLN A 245 -20.96 -6.78 2.52
N LEU A 246 -20.24 -5.66 2.23
CA LEU A 246 -19.83 -4.71 3.27
C LEU A 246 -21.03 -4.12 4.03
N TYR A 247 -22.12 -3.80 3.31
CA TYR A 247 -23.34 -3.32 3.94
C TYR A 247 -24.01 -4.42 4.79
N SER A 248 -24.04 -5.65 4.29
CA SER A 248 -24.58 -6.80 5.05
C SER A 248 -23.73 -7.12 6.28
N ASP A 249 -22.42 -6.93 6.21
CA ASP A 249 -21.48 -7.20 7.30
C ASP A 249 -21.46 -6.09 8.37
N GLY A 250 -22.24 -5.02 8.19
CA GLY A 250 -22.42 -3.97 9.19
C GLY A 250 -21.61 -2.70 8.99
N LEU A 251 -21.27 -2.34 7.75
CA LEU A 251 -20.55 -1.08 7.44
C LEU A 251 -21.24 0.15 8.04
N VAL A 252 -22.58 0.22 7.98
CA VAL A 252 -23.34 1.36 8.53
C VAL A 252 -23.18 1.44 10.04
N GLU A 253 -23.24 0.30 10.73
CA GLU A 253 -23.08 0.25 12.19
C GLU A 253 -21.64 0.60 12.60
N GLU A 254 -20.62 0.08 11.89
CA GLU A 254 -19.22 0.46 12.13
C GLU A 254 -19.02 1.98 11.90
N THR A 255 -19.64 2.54 10.86
CA THR A 255 -19.59 3.99 10.58
C THR A 255 -20.25 4.81 11.68
N ARG A 256 -21.38 4.36 12.21
CA ARG A 256 -22.08 4.99 13.33
C ARG A 256 -21.19 5.05 14.57
N GLN A 257 -20.59 3.92 14.96
CA GLN A 257 -19.71 3.82 16.12
C GLN A 257 -18.47 4.72 15.98
N LEU A 258 -17.84 4.74 14.81
CA LEU A 258 -16.71 5.62 14.54
C LEU A 258 -17.11 7.11 14.59
N SER A 259 -18.26 7.46 14.03
CA SER A 259 -18.81 8.83 14.06
C SER A 259 -19.14 9.30 15.48
N GLU A 260 -19.72 8.43 16.30
CA GLU A 260 -20.01 8.73 17.70
C GLU A 260 -18.74 8.90 18.55
N ARG A 261 -17.71 8.09 18.28
CA ARG A 261 -16.49 8.07 19.05
C ARG A 261 -15.51 9.18 18.66
N TYR A 262 -15.35 9.44 17.35
CA TYR A 262 -14.32 10.32 16.81
C TYR A 262 -14.89 11.59 16.14
N GLY A 263 -16.19 11.69 16.03
CA GLY A 263 -16.89 12.78 15.33
C GLY A 263 -17.15 12.50 13.86
N ALA A 264 -18.24 13.08 13.34
CA ALA A 264 -18.65 12.91 11.95
C ALA A 264 -17.68 13.58 10.95
N ASP A 265 -16.90 14.55 11.41
CA ASP A 265 -15.91 15.29 10.63
C ASP A 265 -14.57 14.54 10.47
N LEU A 266 -14.45 13.33 11.03
CA LEU A 266 -13.25 12.50 10.90
C LEU A 266 -12.90 12.30 9.42
N PRO A 267 -11.68 12.68 8.94
CA PRO A 267 -11.33 12.60 7.52
C PRO A 267 -11.43 11.19 6.93
N LEU A 268 -11.24 10.15 7.74
CA LEU A 268 -11.37 8.77 7.32
C LEU A 268 -12.82 8.39 7.00
N LEU A 269 -13.81 9.00 7.64
CA LEU A 269 -15.23 8.81 7.36
C LEU A 269 -15.67 9.48 6.05
N GLN A 270 -14.84 10.33 5.44
CA GLN A 270 -15.10 10.91 4.13
C GLN A 270 -14.57 10.04 2.97
N THR A 271 -14.08 8.84 3.28
CA THR A 271 -13.55 7.93 2.26
C THR A 271 -14.63 7.02 1.71
N ILE A 272 -14.38 6.48 0.50
CA ILE A 272 -15.30 5.57 -0.21
C ILE A 272 -15.77 4.44 0.72
N GLY A 273 -17.06 4.20 0.73
CA GLY A 273 -17.75 3.26 1.61
C GLY A 273 -18.24 3.91 2.90
N TYR A 274 -17.35 4.48 3.69
CA TYR A 274 -17.71 5.19 4.92
C TYR A 274 -18.48 6.48 4.65
N GLY A 275 -18.09 7.26 3.62
CA GLY A 275 -18.76 8.50 3.28
C GLY A 275 -20.23 8.28 2.89
N GLU A 276 -20.50 7.27 2.10
CA GLU A 276 -21.85 6.89 1.69
C GLU A 276 -22.66 6.35 2.88
N ALA A 277 -22.04 5.54 3.74
CA ALA A 277 -22.68 5.03 4.97
C ALA A 277 -23.00 6.17 5.96
N LEU A 278 -22.09 7.15 6.09
CA LEU A 278 -22.32 8.34 6.92
C LEU A 278 -23.50 9.19 6.40
N GLN A 279 -23.56 9.41 5.07
CA GLN A 279 -24.69 10.11 4.46
C GLN A 279 -26.02 9.40 4.71
N LEU A 280 -26.04 8.07 4.63
CA LEU A 280 -27.20 7.28 4.94
C LEU A 280 -27.65 7.49 6.41
N LEU A 281 -26.71 7.44 7.36
CA LEU A 281 -26.99 7.69 8.77
C LEU A 281 -27.58 9.10 9.00
N LEU A 282 -26.99 10.12 8.40
CA LEU A 282 -27.46 11.50 8.52
C LEU A 282 -28.85 11.69 7.89
N SER A 283 -29.16 11.00 6.79
CA SER A 283 -30.49 11.04 6.18
C SER A 283 -31.57 10.40 7.03
N LEU A 284 -31.24 9.35 7.77
CA LEU A 284 -32.17 8.64 8.66
C LEU A 284 -32.50 9.43 9.94
N ILE A 285 -31.63 10.34 10.36
CA ILE A 285 -31.86 11.21 11.54
C ILE A 285 -32.87 12.31 11.22
N HIS A 286 -33.13 12.62 9.95
CA HIS A 286 -34.07 13.65 9.51
C HIS A 286 -35.47 13.13 9.15
N ILE A 287 -35.74 11.84 9.34
CA ILE A 287 -37.06 11.23 9.19
C ILE A 287 -37.65 10.96 10.58
#